data_0070e6c7d86722e0494cfbdc15340273
#
_entry.id   0070e6c7d86722e0494cfbdc15340273
#
_cell.length_a   1.000
_cell.length_b   1.000
_cell.length_c   1.000
_cell.angle_alpha   90.00
_cell.angle_beta   90.00
_cell.angle_gamma   90.00
#
_symmetry.space_group_name_H-M   'P 1'
#
loop_
_entity.id
_entity.type
_entity.pdbx_description
1 polymer ?
#
loop_
_entity_poly.entity_id
_entity_poly.type
_entity_poly.pdbx_seq_one_letter_code
_entity_poly.pdbx_strand_id
1 'polypeptide(L)'
;MIDNAPTQRIDRLMPLDDVLARIDALVAPVESRERAVADAIGQVLAGDVAAGPHPRAPLALRDGWAVRADLTSDASSYAPAPLPAAARIDAGEPVPAGADAVAPLDVVAVRAGRMEIIAPVGAGEGVLQAGADTDGRLLPAGGRVTRIRAAVLAAAGLERASVRAPRVWLVRNRAGGDAVIDAAMELIAGEIAAVGGRVSGEAAAGAGSPLEAAFADDTADAVIAVGGTGSGRTDAGVRTLARVGRLEVHGIALAPGETAAFGFVGSRPVLLLPGRLDAALAVWLVLGRRLLARLSGCGEEEPAGKATLARKVASSLGLAEVIPVRMRAGAAEPIASGYVPFSALAQADGWILVPADSEGYPPGAEVVIRPWS
;
A
#
# COMPACT_ATOMS: atom_id res chain seq x y z
N MET A 1 41.81 18.76 -22.91
CA MET A 1 41.49 17.41 -23.42
C MET A 1 39.98 17.28 -23.47
N ILE A 2 39.41 17.09 -24.66
CA ILE A 2 37.96 16.80 -24.78
C ILE A 2 37.82 15.38 -24.27
N ASP A 3 37.09 15.20 -23.17
CA ASP A 3 36.77 13.89 -22.60
C ASP A 3 35.91 13.14 -23.64
N ASN A 4 36.51 12.15 -24.31
CA ASN A 4 35.89 11.37 -25.37
C ASN A 4 35.23 10.10 -24.85
N ALA A 5 34.79 10.12 -23.58
CA ALA A 5 34.02 9.03 -23.03
C ALA A 5 32.73 8.84 -23.83
N PRO A 6 32.40 7.61 -24.26
CA PRO A 6 31.18 7.36 -25.02
C PRO A 6 29.96 7.82 -24.21
N THR A 7 29.16 8.70 -24.81
CA THR A 7 27.91 9.19 -24.20
C THR A 7 26.90 8.04 -24.07
N GLN A 8 26.12 8.04 -22.97
CA GLN A 8 24.97 7.14 -22.85
C GLN A 8 23.93 7.59 -23.89
N ARG A 9 23.70 6.79 -24.91
CA ARG A 9 22.73 7.12 -25.96
C ARG A 9 21.57 6.12 -25.92
N ILE A 10 20.36 6.64 -26.02
CA ILE A 10 19.16 5.84 -26.19
C ILE A 10 18.92 5.69 -27.69
N ASP A 11 19.03 4.46 -28.19
CA ASP A 11 18.79 4.16 -29.60
C ASP A 11 17.29 3.90 -29.87
N ARG A 12 16.58 3.35 -28.90
CA ARG A 12 15.15 3.06 -28.98
C ARG A 12 14.52 3.09 -27.59
N LEU A 13 13.30 3.64 -27.50
CA LEU A 13 12.47 3.54 -26.29
C LEU A 13 11.75 2.18 -26.27
N MET A 14 11.83 1.47 -25.14
CA MET A 14 11.08 0.25 -24.93
C MET A 14 9.64 0.59 -24.52
N PRO A 15 8.62 -0.05 -25.09
CA PRO A 15 7.25 0.14 -24.67
C PRO A 15 7.09 -0.08 -23.14
N LEU A 16 6.28 0.76 -22.51
CA LEU A 16 6.09 0.70 -21.04
C LEU A 16 5.62 -0.68 -20.58
N ASP A 17 4.65 -1.27 -21.29
CA ASP A 17 4.09 -2.57 -20.93
C ASP A 17 5.13 -3.70 -20.99
N ASP A 18 6.08 -3.63 -21.94
CA ASP A 18 7.19 -4.58 -22.04
C ASP A 18 8.14 -4.45 -20.83
N VAL A 19 8.36 -3.23 -20.35
CA VAL A 19 9.18 -2.98 -19.14
C VAL A 19 8.49 -3.51 -17.90
N LEU A 20 7.20 -3.23 -17.75
CA LEU A 20 6.39 -3.75 -16.64
C LEU A 20 6.35 -5.27 -16.63
N ALA A 21 6.15 -5.90 -17.79
CA ALA A 21 6.18 -7.35 -17.94
C ALA A 21 7.54 -7.94 -17.54
N ARG A 22 8.66 -7.27 -17.86
CA ARG A 22 10.01 -7.69 -17.43
C ARG A 22 10.18 -7.59 -15.91
N ILE A 23 9.72 -6.51 -15.29
CA ILE A 23 9.72 -6.39 -13.83
C ILE A 23 8.93 -7.55 -13.21
N ASP A 24 7.74 -7.83 -13.73
CA ASP A 24 6.88 -8.89 -13.22
C ASP A 24 7.48 -10.30 -13.35
N ALA A 25 8.16 -10.55 -14.46
CA ALA A 25 8.75 -11.85 -14.75
C ALA A 25 10.09 -12.10 -14.01
N LEU A 26 10.89 -11.03 -13.80
CA LEU A 26 12.27 -11.16 -13.32
C LEU A 26 12.46 -10.83 -11.85
N VAL A 27 11.51 -10.09 -11.23
CA VAL A 27 11.61 -9.69 -9.82
C VAL A 27 10.79 -10.64 -8.96
N ALA A 28 11.47 -11.36 -8.07
CA ALA A 28 10.85 -12.23 -7.08
C ALA A 28 10.62 -11.50 -5.76
N PRO A 29 9.62 -11.91 -4.96
CA PRO A 29 9.43 -11.40 -3.61
C PRO A 29 10.64 -11.70 -2.71
N VAL A 30 10.95 -10.76 -1.82
CA VAL A 30 12.00 -10.94 -0.81
C VAL A 30 11.61 -11.99 0.22
N GLU A 31 12.60 -12.51 0.95
CA GLU A 31 12.35 -13.43 2.06
C GLU A 31 11.47 -12.78 3.13
N SER A 32 10.57 -13.58 3.67
CA SER A 32 9.71 -13.16 4.77
C SER A 32 10.44 -13.17 6.11
N ARG A 33 9.94 -12.35 7.03
CA ARG A 33 10.47 -12.26 8.40
C ARG A 33 9.33 -12.14 9.38
N GLU A 34 9.49 -12.81 10.52
CA GLU A 34 8.57 -12.65 11.64
C GLU A 34 8.75 -11.28 12.28
N ARG A 35 7.66 -10.53 12.41
CA ARG A 35 7.61 -9.22 13.07
C ARG A 35 6.51 -9.18 14.13
N ALA A 36 6.70 -8.38 15.18
CA ALA A 36 5.58 -8.01 16.03
C ALA A 36 4.51 -7.31 15.18
N VAL A 37 3.23 -7.59 15.45
CA VAL A 37 2.12 -7.03 14.67
C VAL A 37 2.16 -5.51 14.62
N ALA A 38 2.55 -4.85 15.73
CA ALA A 38 2.71 -3.39 15.78
C ALA A 38 3.80 -2.86 14.82
N ASP A 39 4.89 -3.63 14.65
CA ASP A 39 6.02 -3.27 13.78
C ASP A 39 5.80 -3.67 12.32
N ALA A 40 4.75 -4.45 12.04
CA ALA A 40 4.40 -4.93 10.71
C ALA A 40 3.58 -3.94 9.89
N ILE A 41 3.12 -2.83 10.49
CA ILE A 41 2.30 -1.82 9.81
C ILE A 41 3.01 -1.30 8.57
N GLY A 42 2.28 -1.25 7.45
CA GLY A 42 2.79 -0.90 6.12
C GLY A 42 3.39 -2.08 5.35
N GLN A 43 3.86 -3.14 6.02
CA GLN A 43 4.48 -4.30 5.39
C GLN A 43 3.43 -5.26 4.80
N VAL A 44 3.86 -6.20 3.97
CA VAL A 44 2.98 -7.13 3.24
C VAL A 44 3.05 -8.52 3.86
N LEU A 45 1.90 -9.12 4.13
CA LEU A 45 1.80 -10.48 4.65
C LEU A 45 2.39 -11.49 3.67
N ALA A 46 3.28 -12.34 4.17
CA ALA A 46 3.95 -13.35 3.34
C ALA A 46 3.11 -14.62 3.13
N GLY A 47 2.17 -14.86 4.02
CA GLY A 47 1.25 -15.99 4.00
C GLY A 47 -0.13 -15.59 4.49
N ASP A 48 -1.10 -16.50 4.32
CA ASP A 48 -2.43 -16.35 4.91
C ASP A 48 -2.31 -16.31 6.44
N VAL A 49 -3.02 -15.38 7.06
CA VAL A 49 -3.12 -15.28 8.51
C VAL A 49 -4.44 -15.86 8.97
N ALA A 50 -4.37 -16.84 9.84
CA ALA A 50 -5.52 -17.50 10.43
C ALA A 50 -5.48 -17.33 11.96
N ALA A 51 -6.66 -17.22 12.58
CA ALA A 51 -6.84 -17.30 14.02
C ALA A 51 -7.88 -18.37 14.32
N GLY A 52 -7.85 -18.92 15.54
CA GLY A 52 -8.94 -19.79 15.97
C GLY A 52 -10.27 -19.02 16.06
N PRO A 53 -11.39 -19.73 16.26
CA PRO A 53 -12.68 -19.08 16.44
C PRO A 53 -12.63 -18.02 17.54
N HIS A 54 -13.10 -16.81 17.24
CA HIS A 54 -13.18 -15.71 18.19
C HIS A 54 -14.59 -15.09 18.16
N PRO A 55 -15.21 -14.82 19.31
CA PRO A 55 -14.80 -15.29 20.63
C PRO A 55 -14.88 -16.83 20.75
N ARG A 56 -14.15 -17.40 21.70
CA ARG A 56 -14.15 -18.87 21.93
C ARG A 56 -15.44 -19.40 22.54
N ALA A 57 -16.19 -18.54 23.22
CA ALA A 57 -17.49 -18.80 23.83
C ALA A 57 -18.40 -17.60 23.58
N PRO A 58 -19.72 -17.76 23.64
CA PRO A 58 -20.64 -16.65 23.51
C PRO A 58 -20.38 -15.56 24.56
N LEU A 59 -20.33 -14.28 24.15
CA LEU A 59 -20.11 -13.12 25.02
C LEU A 59 -21.34 -12.21 25.04
N ALA A 60 -21.56 -11.52 26.16
CA ALA A 60 -22.57 -10.48 26.26
C ALA A 60 -22.15 -9.24 25.43
N LEU A 61 -23.03 -8.73 24.57
CA LEU A 61 -22.84 -7.49 23.80
C LEU A 61 -23.27 -6.25 24.58
N ARG A 62 -23.97 -6.43 25.70
CA ARG A 62 -24.47 -5.36 26.55
C ARG A 62 -24.53 -5.79 28.01
N ASP A 63 -24.55 -4.81 28.88
CA ASP A 63 -24.86 -5.03 30.29
C ASP A 63 -26.33 -5.43 30.44
N GLY A 64 -26.61 -6.44 31.25
CA GLY A 64 -27.98 -6.93 31.36
C GLY A 64 -28.11 -8.16 32.28
N TRP A 65 -29.04 -8.97 31.94
CA TRP A 65 -29.34 -10.22 32.62
C TRP A 65 -29.28 -11.39 31.65
N ALA A 66 -28.44 -12.36 31.93
CA ALA A 66 -28.38 -13.58 31.13
C ALA A 66 -29.65 -14.40 31.36
N VAL A 67 -30.42 -14.64 30.30
CA VAL A 67 -31.74 -15.28 30.35
C VAL A 67 -31.85 -16.36 29.28
N ARG A 68 -32.84 -17.24 29.47
CA ARG A 68 -33.35 -18.12 28.42
C ARG A 68 -34.48 -17.40 27.71
N ALA A 69 -34.36 -17.22 26.40
CA ALA A 69 -35.33 -16.50 25.61
C ALA A 69 -36.73 -17.15 25.63
N ASP A 70 -36.80 -18.50 25.67
CA ASP A 70 -38.03 -19.25 25.72
C ASP A 70 -38.89 -18.94 26.97
N LEU A 71 -38.25 -18.55 28.08
CA LEU A 71 -38.94 -18.12 29.29
C LEU A 71 -39.48 -16.70 29.27
N THR A 72 -39.15 -15.95 28.23
CA THR A 72 -39.52 -14.53 28.11
C THR A 72 -40.54 -14.27 27.02
N SER A 73 -40.88 -15.27 26.18
CA SER A 73 -41.67 -15.13 24.96
C SER A 73 -43.06 -14.45 25.17
N ASP A 74 -43.71 -14.74 26.29
CA ASP A 74 -45.04 -14.21 26.64
C ASP A 74 -44.98 -12.99 27.56
N ALA A 75 -43.76 -12.51 27.88
CA ALA A 75 -43.59 -11.42 28.85
C ALA A 75 -44.14 -10.10 28.28
N SER A 76 -44.84 -9.35 29.10
CA SER A 76 -45.27 -7.99 28.81
C SER A 76 -45.36 -7.15 30.10
N SER A 77 -45.48 -5.83 29.98
CA SER A 77 -45.68 -4.95 31.12
C SER A 77 -46.95 -5.25 31.89
N TYR A 78 -47.98 -5.86 31.26
CA TYR A 78 -49.24 -6.28 31.85
C TYR A 78 -49.21 -7.72 32.37
N ALA A 79 -48.37 -8.56 31.82
CA ALA A 79 -48.17 -9.95 32.20
C ALA A 79 -46.68 -10.23 32.30
N PRO A 80 -46.01 -9.79 33.38
CA PRO A 80 -44.56 -10.06 33.55
C PRO A 80 -44.31 -11.56 33.71
N ALA A 81 -43.24 -12.05 33.10
CA ALA A 81 -42.79 -13.45 33.28
C ALA A 81 -41.75 -13.53 34.42
N PRO A 82 -41.84 -14.56 35.30
CA PRO A 82 -40.86 -14.74 36.35
C PRO A 82 -39.49 -15.18 35.82
N LEU A 83 -38.41 -14.63 36.38
CA LEU A 83 -37.03 -14.99 36.09
C LEU A 83 -36.38 -15.65 37.29
N PRO A 84 -36.52 -16.97 37.45
CA PRO A 84 -36.07 -17.65 38.69
C PRO A 84 -34.56 -17.76 38.84
N ALA A 85 -33.78 -17.60 37.76
CA ALA A 85 -32.33 -17.83 37.73
C ALA A 85 -31.56 -16.91 36.75
N ALA A 86 -31.98 -15.64 36.64
CA ALA A 86 -31.22 -14.68 35.81
C ALA A 86 -29.92 -14.24 36.51
N ALA A 87 -28.80 -14.33 35.84
CA ALA A 87 -27.52 -13.85 36.33
C ALA A 87 -27.24 -12.46 35.75
N ARG A 88 -26.81 -11.53 36.59
CA ARG A 88 -26.31 -10.23 36.16
C ARG A 88 -25.05 -10.47 35.32
N ILE A 89 -24.95 -9.83 34.17
CA ILE A 89 -23.82 -9.97 33.24
C ILE A 89 -23.45 -8.60 32.68
N ASP A 90 -22.18 -8.34 32.55
CA ASP A 90 -21.66 -7.12 31.92
C ASP A 90 -21.15 -7.40 30.49
N ALA A 91 -21.13 -6.38 29.66
CA ALA A 91 -20.66 -6.49 28.27
C ALA A 91 -19.25 -7.06 28.22
N GLY A 92 -19.02 -8.04 27.33
CA GLY A 92 -17.75 -8.75 27.19
C GLY A 92 -17.58 -9.96 28.08
N GLU A 93 -18.48 -10.20 29.05
CA GLU A 93 -18.42 -11.42 29.87
C GLU A 93 -18.99 -12.65 29.13
N PRO A 94 -18.48 -13.85 29.42
CA PRO A 94 -19.03 -15.07 28.85
C PRO A 94 -20.48 -15.31 29.32
N VAL A 95 -21.36 -15.59 28.36
CA VAL A 95 -22.76 -15.93 28.64
C VAL A 95 -22.79 -17.27 29.39
N PRO A 96 -23.43 -17.35 30.59
CA PRO A 96 -23.50 -18.56 31.39
C PRO A 96 -24.20 -19.69 30.66
N ALA A 97 -23.78 -20.90 30.94
CA ALA A 97 -24.43 -22.10 30.40
C ALA A 97 -25.92 -22.15 30.77
N GLY A 98 -26.76 -22.39 29.78
CA GLY A 98 -28.21 -22.41 29.90
C GLY A 98 -28.91 -21.09 29.61
N ALA A 99 -28.19 -19.96 29.45
CA ALA A 99 -28.70 -18.74 28.90
C ALA A 99 -28.36 -18.65 27.38
N ASP A 100 -29.26 -18.05 26.60
CA ASP A 100 -29.11 -17.87 25.16
C ASP A 100 -29.42 -16.43 24.71
N ALA A 101 -29.72 -15.54 25.66
CA ALA A 101 -29.96 -14.12 25.42
C ALA A 101 -29.49 -13.26 26.60
N VAL A 102 -29.28 -11.96 26.35
CA VAL A 102 -29.01 -10.94 27.37
C VAL A 102 -30.12 -9.90 27.36
N ALA A 103 -30.99 -9.95 28.37
CA ALA A 103 -32.05 -8.99 28.55
C ALA A 103 -31.48 -7.63 28.99
N PRO A 104 -31.90 -6.49 28.40
CA PRO A 104 -31.51 -5.17 28.87
C PRO A 104 -31.93 -4.93 30.32
N LEU A 105 -31.24 -4.03 31.02
CA LEU A 105 -31.50 -3.73 32.43
C LEU A 105 -32.93 -3.19 32.70
N ASP A 106 -33.44 -2.44 31.75
CA ASP A 106 -34.75 -1.75 31.86
C ASP A 106 -35.95 -2.66 31.62
N VAL A 107 -35.74 -3.85 31.05
CA VAL A 107 -36.84 -4.82 30.86
C VAL A 107 -36.94 -5.85 32.01
N VAL A 108 -36.10 -5.74 33.01
CA VAL A 108 -36.15 -6.59 34.19
C VAL A 108 -36.49 -5.75 35.43
N ALA A 109 -37.54 -6.12 36.10
CA ALA A 109 -38.01 -5.48 37.34
C ALA A 109 -37.89 -6.42 38.54
N VAL A 110 -37.64 -5.84 39.73
CA VAL A 110 -37.68 -6.59 40.97
C VAL A 110 -38.97 -6.20 41.72
N ARG A 111 -39.92 -7.13 41.84
CA ARG A 111 -41.20 -6.92 42.53
C ARG A 111 -41.31 -7.95 43.68
N ALA A 112 -41.59 -7.45 44.85
CA ALA A 112 -41.73 -8.27 46.06
C ALA A 112 -40.53 -9.28 46.28
N GLY A 113 -39.32 -8.83 45.94
CA GLY A 113 -38.11 -9.65 46.07
C GLY A 113 -37.93 -10.73 44.97
N ARG A 114 -38.78 -10.71 43.93
CA ARG A 114 -38.69 -11.62 42.79
C ARG A 114 -38.30 -10.82 41.53
N MET A 115 -37.48 -11.44 40.70
CA MET A 115 -37.15 -10.87 39.37
C MET A 115 -38.22 -11.25 38.36
N GLU A 116 -38.68 -10.29 37.63
CA GLU A 116 -39.66 -10.45 36.55
C GLU A 116 -39.19 -9.70 35.30
N ILE A 117 -39.40 -10.29 34.15
CA ILE A 117 -39.16 -9.64 32.87
C ILE A 117 -40.47 -9.09 32.29
N ILE A 118 -40.43 -7.86 31.79
CA ILE A 118 -41.61 -7.11 31.34
C ILE A 118 -41.70 -6.95 29.81
N ALA A 119 -40.76 -7.51 29.09
CA ALA A 119 -40.75 -7.58 27.63
C ALA A 119 -40.07 -8.86 27.14
N PRO A 120 -40.48 -9.40 25.97
CA PRO A 120 -39.83 -10.57 25.41
C PRO A 120 -38.41 -10.22 24.94
N VAL A 121 -37.51 -11.18 25.01
CA VAL A 121 -36.15 -11.12 24.49
C VAL A 121 -35.93 -12.29 23.56
N GLY A 122 -35.48 -12.02 22.33
CA GLY A 122 -35.24 -13.06 21.34
C GLY A 122 -34.01 -13.91 21.61
N ALA A 123 -34.03 -15.15 21.17
CA ALA A 123 -32.84 -16.01 21.24
C ALA A 123 -31.67 -15.39 20.47
N GLY A 124 -30.48 -15.36 21.06
CA GLY A 124 -29.29 -14.69 20.52
C GLY A 124 -29.27 -13.16 20.71
N GLU A 125 -30.35 -12.55 21.20
CA GLU A 125 -30.39 -11.11 21.42
C GLU A 125 -29.40 -10.68 22.51
N GLY A 126 -28.54 -9.68 22.19
CA GLY A 126 -27.51 -9.20 23.09
C GLY A 126 -26.34 -10.16 23.28
N VAL A 127 -26.18 -11.19 22.43
CA VAL A 127 -25.13 -12.20 22.50
C VAL A 127 -24.28 -12.17 21.22
N LEU A 128 -22.98 -12.03 21.38
CA LEU A 128 -22.00 -12.33 20.35
C LEU A 128 -21.71 -13.84 20.37
N GLN A 129 -22.08 -14.53 19.31
CA GLN A 129 -21.91 -15.98 19.25
C GLN A 129 -20.44 -16.37 19.16
N ALA A 130 -20.10 -17.58 19.61
CA ALA A 130 -18.76 -18.13 19.42
C ALA A 130 -18.40 -18.15 17.91
N GLY A 131 -17.20 -17.70 17.57
CA GLY A 131 -16.72 -17.62 16.19
C GLY A 131 -17.32 -16.49 15.34
N ALA A 132 -18.10 -15.59 15.91
CA ALA A 132 -18.76 -14.52 15.15
C ALA A 132 -17.76 -13.49 14.56
N ASP A 133 -16.64 -13.24 15.21
CA ASP A 133 -15.61 -12.31 14.73
C ASP A 133 -14.69 -12.96 13.70
N THR A 134 -14.38 -14.23 13.89
CA THR A 134 -13.62 -15.04 12.93
C THR A 134 -13.89 -16.53 13.16
N ASP A 135 -14.06 -17.25 12.07
CA ASP A 135 -14.20 -18.71 12.03
C ASP A 135 -12.91 -19.42 11.55
N GLY A 136 -11.84 -18.65 11.31
CA GLY A 136 -10.57 -19.20 10.85
C GLY A 136 -9.69 -18.21 10.13
N ARG A 137 -9.92 -17.96 8.83
CA ARG A 137 -9.07 -17.09 8.02
C ARG A 137 -9.38 -15.61 8.28
N LEU A 138 -8.35 -14.85 8.67
CA LEU A 138 -8.46 -13.40 8.92
C LEU A 138 -8.04 -12.55 7.72
N LEU A 139 -6.84 -12.81 7.20
CA LEU A 139 -6.24 -11.99 6.13
C LEU A 139 -5.54 -12.89 5.11
N PRO A 140 -5.65 -12.60 3.81
CA PRO A 140 -4.92 -13.32 2.79
C PRO A 140 -3.44 -12.91 2.69
N ALA A 141 -2.60 -13.79 2.19
CA ALA A 141 -1.25 -13.48 1.74
C ALA A 141 -1.27 -12.34 0.70
N GLY A 142 -0.21 -11.54 0.66
CA GLY A 142 -0.10 -10.41 -0.25
C GLY A 142 -0.87 -9.16 0.21
N GLY A 143 -1.64 -9.25 1.28
CA GLY A 143 -2.34 -8.12 1.88
C GLY A 143 -1.39 -7.22 2.69
N ARG A 144 -1.54 -5.90 2.58
CA ARG A 144 -0.78 -4.93 3.38
C ARG A 144 -1.34 -4.84 4.80
N VAL A 145 -0.48 -4.86 5.82
CA VAL A 145 -0.87 -4.66 7.21
C VAL A 145 -1.18 -3.18 7.46
N THR A 146 -2.44 -2.80 7.39
CA THR A 146 -2.90 -1.47 7.78
C THR A 146 -3.00 -1.37 9.31
N ARG A 147 -3.16 -0.15 9.87
CA ARG A 147 -3.39 0.04 11.30
C ARG A 147 -4.62 -0.73 11.80
N ILE A 148 -5.70 -0.75 11.01
CA ILE A 148 -6.92 -1.49 11.35
C ILE A 148 -6.63 -3.00 11.35
N ARG A 149 -5.96 -3.51 10.31
CA ARG A 149 -5.58 -4.93 10.25
C ARG A 149 -4.69 -5.33 11.42
N ALA A 150 -3.70 -4.49 11.78
CA ALA A 150 -2.86 -4.74 12.95
C ALA A 150 -3.68 -4.81 14.25
N ALA A 151 -4.66 -3.92 14.44
CA ALA A 151 -5.56 -3.96 15.58
C ALA A 151 -6.41 -5.24 15.61
N VAL A 152 -6.94 -5.66 14.46
CA VAL A 152 -7.70 -6.93 14.32
C VAL A 152 -6.81 -8.14 14.67
N LEU A 153 -5.58 -8.19 14.14
CA LEU A 153 -4.64 -9.28 14.46
C LEU A 153 -4.34 -9.35 15.96
N ALA A 154 -4.09 -8.20 16.58
CA ALA A 154 -3.83 -8.13 18.01
C ALA A 154 -5.06 -8.53 18.83
N ALA A 155 -6.26 -8.07 18.46
CA ALA A 155 -7.52 -8.47 19.12
C ALA A 155 -7.80 -9.96 18.99
N ALA A 156 -7.42 -10.59 17.86
CA ALA A 156 -7.48 -12.03 17.67
C ALA A 156 -6.38 -12.82 18.43
N GLY A 157 -5.55 -12.14 19.23
CA GLY A 157 -4.49 -12.74 20.05
C GLY A 157 -3.21 -13.08 19.29
N LEU A 158 -3.01 -12.51 18.11
CA LEU A 158 -1.80 -12.70 17.31
C LEU A 158 -0.77 -11.63 17.65
N GLU A 159 0.37 -12.05 18.18
CA GLU A 159 1.46 -11.14 18.57
C GLU A 159 2.44 -10.87 17.41
N ARG A 160 2.57 -11.80 16.50
CA ARG A 160 3.53 -11.77 15.38
C ARG A 160 2.87 -12.13 14.05
N ALA A 161 3.46 -11.63 12.98
CA ALA A 161 3.05 -11.97 11.62
C ALA A 161 4.30 -12.13 10.73
N SER A 162 4.22 -13.06 9.78
CA SER A 162 5.22 -13.24 8.75
C SER A 162 4.99 -12.22 7.63
N VAL A 163 5.94 -11.32 7.44
CA VAL A 163 5.81 -10.20 6.50
C VAL A 163 7.04 -10.02 5.63
N ARG A 164 6.87 -9.34 4.50
CA ARG A 164 7.95 -8.89 3.62
C ARG A 164 8.08 -7.38 3.69
N ALA A 165 9.32 -6.92 3.90
CA ALA A 165 9.68 -5.51 3.97
C ALA A 165 10.97 -5.31 3.15
N PRO A 166 10.87 -4.99 1.85
CA PRO A 166 12.03 -4.80 0.99
C PRO A 166 12.97 -3.71 1.53
N ARG A 167 14.26 -3.98 1.51
CA ARG A 167 15.32 -3.03 1.84
C ARG A 167 15.83 -2.43 0.55
N VAL A 168 15.74 -1.13 0.43
CA VAL A 168 16.13 -0.39 -0.77
C VAL A 168 17.33 0.47 -0.47
N TRP A 169 18.41 0.31 -1.23
CA TRP A 169 19.50 1.29 -1.22
C TRP A 169 19.12 2.45 -2.16
N LEU A 170 18.89 3.60 -1.57
CA LEU A 170 18.56 4.81 -2.33
C LEU A 170 19.80 5.66 -2.53
N VAL A 171 20.17 5.94 -3.78
CA VAL A 171 21.44 6.55 -4.15
C VAL A 171 21.25 7.82 -4.94
N ARG A 172 21.97 8.89 -4.53
CA ARG A 172 22.22 10.03 -5.40
C ARG A 172 23.28 9.65 -6.43
N ASN A 173 22.91 9.58 -7.70
CA ASN A 173 23.84 9.24 -8.77
C ASN A 173 24.33 10.47 -9.54
N ARG A 174 24.63 11.56 -8.81
CA ARG A 174 25.20 12.80 -9.35
C ARG A 174 26.08 13.47 -8.31
N ALA A 175 27.26 13.91 -8.71
CA ALA A 175 28.17 14.64 -7.84
C ALA A 175 27.68 16.07 -7.58
N GLY A 176 27.97 16.59 -6.40
CA GLY A 176 27.61 17.95 -5.96
C GLY A 176 26.21 18.04 -5.32
N GLY A 177 25.92 19.18 -4.70
CA GLY A 177 24.61 19.50 -4.16
C GLY A 177 23.64 19.87 -5.28
N ASP A 178 22.48 19.23 -5.33
CA ASP A 178 21.40 19.51 -6.28
C ASP A 178 20.07 19.37 -5.52
N ALA A 179 19.48 20.51 -5.16
CA ALA A 179 18.25 20.56 -4.37
C ALA A 179 17.07 19.80 -5.00
N VAL A 180 17.05 19.69 -6.35
CA VAL A 180 16.00 18.96 -7.06
C VAL A 180 16.15 17.45 -6.86
N ILE A 181 17.40 16.96 -6.95
CA ILE A 181 17.68 15.54 -6.71
C ILE A 181 17.45 15.21 -5.24
N ASP A 182 17.83 16.10 -4.31
CA ASP A 182 17.60 15.91 -2.88
C ASP A 182 16.10 15.80 -2.56
N ALA A 183 15.30 16.71 -3.10
CA ALA A 183 13.84 16.65 -2.97
C ALA A 183 13.24 15.37 -3.56
N ALA A 184 13.74 14.90 -4.72
CA ALA A 184 13.32 13.64 -5.30
C ALA A 184 13.70 12.43 -4.43
N MET A 185 14.90 12.45 -3.83
CA MET A 185 15.36 11.41 -2.90
C MET A 185 14.48 11.34 -1.65
N GLU A 186 14.19 12.48 -1.02
CA GLU A 186 13.32 12.55 0.17
C GLU A 186 11.90 12.06 -0.15
N LEU A 187 11.34 12.49 -1.29
CA LEU A 187 10.03 12.04 -1.74
C LEU A 187 10.00 10.52 -1.90
N ILE A 188 10.97 9.95 -2.64
CA ILE A 188 11.03 8.51 -2.91
C ILE A 188 11.28 7.73 -1.62
N ALA A 189 12.11 8.23 -0.71
CA ALA A 189 12.31 7.60 0.61
C ALA A 189 11.01 7.54 1.42
N GLY A 190 10.22 8.62 1.43
CA GLY A 190 8.89 8.66 2.05
C GLY A 190 7.92 7.65 1.42
N GLU A 191 7.90 7.57 0.09
CA GLU A 191 7.07 6.62 -0.66
C GLU A 191 7.46 5.16 -0.39
N ILE A 192 8.77 4.85 -0.33
CA ILE A 192 9.26 3.52 0.05
C ILE A 192 8.75 3.14 1.44
N ALA A 193 8.85 4.06 2.40
CA ALA A 193 8.39 3.84 3.76
C ALA A 193 6.87 3.65 3.85
N ALA A 194 6.10 4.45 3.09
CA ALA A 194 4.63 4.37 3.05
C ALA A 194 4.13 3.00 2.57
N VAL A 195 4.88 2.33 1.69
CA VAL A 195 4.54 0.98 1.19
C VAL A 195 5.23 -0.16 1.98
N GLY A 196 5.79 0.17 3.16
CA GLY A 196 6.39 -0.81 4.06
C GLY A 196 7.79 -1.28 3.69
N GLY A 197 8.42 -0.64 2.70
CA GLY A 197 9.84 -0.79 2.41
C GLY A 197 10.72 -0.04 3.42
N ARG A 198 12.02 -0.27 3.36
CA ARG A 198 13.01 0.43 4.20
C ARG A 198 14.15 0.94 3.35
N VAL A 199 14.51 2.19 3.52
CA VAL A 199 15.76 2.72 2.97
C VAL A 199 16.90 2.22 3.85
N SER A 200 17.88 1.53 3.26
CA SER A 200 18.94 0.81 3.99
C SER A 200 20.33 1.43 3.85
N GLY A 201 20.50 2.53 3.15
CA GLY A 201 21.79 3.17 3.04
C GLY A 201 21.72 4.57 2.48
N GLU A 202 22.55 5.47 3.03
CA GLU A 202 23.02 6.68 2.37
C GLU A 202 24.49 6.45 2.02
N ALA A 203 24.85 6.62 0.74
CA ALA A 203 26.25 6.57 0.37
C ALA A 203 26.98 7.73 1.04
N ALA A 204 27.77 7.43 2.08
CA ALA A 204 28.68 8.38 2.66
C ALA A 204 29.62 8.93 1.57
N ALA A 205 29.93 10.22 1.59
CA ALA A 205 30.91 10.86 0.73
C ALA A 205 32.31 10.22 1.01
N GLY A 206 32.64 9.20 0.23
CA GLY A 206 33.92 8.49 0.27
C GLY A 206 34.58 8.49 -1.10
N ALA A 207 35.81 7.98 -1.20
CA ALA A 207 36.54 7.86 -2.45
C ALA A 207 35.91 6.77 -3.32
N GLY A 208 35.01 7.13 -4.26
CA GLY A 208 34.38 6.22 -5.18
C GLY A 208 33.00 6.73 -5.67
N SER A 209 32.44 6.05 -6.65
CA SER A 209 31.08 6.33 -7.11
C SER A 209 30.07 5.82 -6.06
N PRO A 210 29.14 6.66 -5.56
CA PRO A 210 28.09 6.22 -4.65
C PRO A 210 27.28 5.05 -5.20
N LEU A 211 27.07 5.01 -6.51
CA LEU A 211 26.37 3.93 -7.18
C LEU A 211 27.16 2.60 -7.14
N GLU A 212 28.49 2.64 -7.29
CA GLU A 212 29.33 1.45 -7.18
C GLU A 212 29.35 0.91 -5.75
N ALA A 213 29.35 1.79 -4.75
CA ALA A 213 29.22 1.39 -3.35
C ALA A 213 27.89 0.67 -3.08
N ALA A 214 26.77 1.21 -3.60
CA ALA A 214 25.48 0.56 -3.50
C ALA A 214 25.41 -0.79 -4.23
N PHE A 215 26.13 -0.93 -5.33
CA PHE A 215 26.21 -2.20 -6.06
C PHE A 215 27.05 -3.26 -5.33
N ALA A 216 28.04 -2.84 -4.56
CA ALA A 216 28.89 -3.73 -3.77
C ALA A 216 28.22 -4.18 -2.44
N ASP A 217 27.24 -3.43 -1.92
CA ASP A 217 26.51 -3.78 -0.71
C ASP A 217 25.46 -4.84 -1.00
N ASP A 218 25.55 -5.99 -0.33
CA ASP A 218 24.62 -7.12 -0.48
C ASP A 218 23.48 -7.13 0.54
N THR A 219 23.40 -6.12 1.41
CA THR A 219 22.37 -6.05 2.46
C THR A 219 21.03 -5.55 1.96
N ALA A 220 21.03 -4.83 0.83
CA ALA A 220 19.80 -4.32 0.20
C ALA A 220 19.20 -5.34 -0.77
N ASP A 221 17.88 -5.32 -0.86
CA ASP A 221 17.12 -6.20 -1.76
C ASP A 221 16.92 -5.55 -3.15
N ALA A 222 17.10 -4.22 -3.25
CA ALA A 222 17.08 -3.46 -4.50
C ALA A 222 17.93 -2.19 -4.40
N VAL A 223 18.33 -1.64 -5.54
CA VAL A 223 19.00 -0.34 -5.64
C VAL A 223 18.13 0.60 -6.48
N ILE A 224 17.87 1.80 -5.95
CA ILE A 224 17.21 2.89 -6.67
C ILE A 224 18.16 4.08 -6.69
N ALA A 225 18.48 4.56 -7.89
CA ALA A 225 19.39 5.69 -8.03
C ALA A 225 18.72 6.86 -8.76
N VAL A 226 18.93 8.08 -8.26
CA VAL A 226 18.35 9.29 -8.84
C VAL A 226 19.44 10.11 -9.53
N GLY A 227 19.23 10.40 -10.80
CA GLY A 227 20.14 11.14 -11.69
C GLY A 227 21.08 10.27 -12.48
N GLY A 228 21.80 10.88 -13.41
CA GLY A 228 22.84 10.24 -14.22
C GLY A 228 22.37 9.24 -15.29
N THR A 229 21.11 9.36 -15.73
CA THR A 229 20.50 8.46 -16.75
C THR A 229 20.54 9.05 -18.17
N GLY A 230 20.81 10.33 -18.33
CA GLY A 230 20.81 10.99 -19.61
C GLY A 230 22.11 10.82 -20.40
N SER A 231 22.25 11.62 -21.46
CA SER A 231 23.44 11.67 -22.32
C SER A 231 24.42 12.80 -21.95
N GLY A 232 24.24 13.41 -20.77
CA GLY A 232 25.13 14.46 -20.27
C GLY A 232 26.55 13.95 -20.02
N ARG A 233 27.53 14.85 -20.08
CA ARG A 233 28.96 14.49 -19.88
C ARG A 233 29.25 13.83 -18.52
N THR A 234 28.48 14.19 -17.51
CA THR A 234 28.60 13.64 -16.14
C THR A 234 27.70 12.43 -15.88
N ASP A 235 26.83 12.09 -16.83
CA ASP A 235 25.91 10.98 -16.69
C ASP A 235 26.66 9.65 -16.95
N ALA A 236 26.70 8.79 -15.95
CA ALA A 236 27.43 7.52 -16.00
C ALA A 236 26.65 6.32 -15.42
N GLY A 237 25.45 6.54 -14.91
CA GLY A 237 24.68 5.52 -14.18
C GLY A 237 24.40 4.28 -15.00
N VAL A 238 23.94 4.45 -16.22
CA VAL A 238 23.63 3.32 -17.13
C VAL A 238 24.88 2.57 -17.54
N ARG A 239 25.97 3.27 -17.84
CA ARG A 239 27.27 2.64 -18.16
C ARG A 239 27.82 1.87 -16.98
N THR A 240 27.70 2.41 -15.77
CA THR A 240 28.14 1.75 -14.54
C THR A 240 27.33 0.47 -14.34
N LEU A 241 26.02 0.51 -14.48
CA LEU A 241 25.16 -0.68 -14.38
C LEU A 241 25.53 -1.72 -15.46
N ALA A 242 25.70 -1.30 -16.72
CA ALA A 242 26.07 -2.21 -17.81
C ALA A 242 27.44 -2.86 -17.61
N ARG A 243 28.37 -2.20 -16.89
CA ARG A 243 29.71 -2.72 -16.62
C ARG A 243 29.75 -3.76 -15.50
N VAL A 244 28.95 -3.57 -14.44
CA VAL A 244 29.03 -4.41 -13.23
C VAL A 244 27.86 -5.36 -13.09
N GLY A 245 26.82 -5.19 -13.91
CA GLY A 245 25.59 -5.96 -13.85
C GLY A 245 25.00 -6.25 -15.20
N ARG A 246 23.71 -6.47 -15.26
CA ARG A 246 22.94 -6.74 -16.47
C ARG A 246 21.94 -5.61 -16.71
N LEU A 247 22.16 -4.84 -17.77
CA LEU A 247 21.22 -3.81 -18.22
C LEU A 247 20.10 -4.49 -19.03
N GLU A 248 18.86 -4.38 -18.57
CA GLU A 248 17.68 -4.91 -19.26
C GLU A 248 17.06 -3.88 -20.19
N VAL A 249 17.02 -2.62 -19.71
CA VAL A 249 16.35 -1.51 -20.43
C VAL A 249 17.13 -0.23 -20.19
N HIS A 250 17.38 0.54 -21.28
CA HIS A 250 17.74 1.95 -21.20
C HIS A 250 16.93 2.70 -22.23
N GLY A 251 16.08 3.62 -21.74
CA GLY A 251 15.09 4.32 -22.55
C GLY A 251 13.73 3.62 -22.53
N ILE A 252 12.75 4.29 -21.93
CA ILE A 252 11.40 3.79 -21.70
C ILE A 252 10.41 4.73 -22.36
N ALA A 253 9.42 4.19 -23.04
CA ALA A 253 8.35 4.95 -23.68
C ALA A 253 7.35 5.48 -22.63
N LEU A 254 7.85 6.34 -21.72
CA LEU A 254 7.13 6.97 -20.61
C LEU A 254 7.52 8.45 -20.54
N ALA A 255 6.56 9.36 -20.64
CA ALA A 255 6.76 10.80 -20.51
C ALA A 255 6.05 11.35 -19.23
N PRO A 256 6.75 12.21 -18.46
CA PRO A 256 8.19 12.41 -18.46
C PRO A 256 8.91 11.17 -17.87
N GLY A 257 10.13 10.84 -18.32
CA GLY A 257 10.88 9.72 -17.76
C GLY A 257 11.65 8.87 -18.76
N GLU A 258 11.73 9.30 -20.02
CA GLU A 258 12.24 8.56 -21.17
C GLU A 258 13.66 8.02 -20.97
N THR A 259 14.48 8.67 -20.14
CA THR A 259 15.87 8.29 -19.90
C THR A 259 16.05 7.26 -18.78
N ALA A 260 14.97 6.79 -18.15
CA ALA A 260 15.06 5.80 -17.09
C ALA A 260 15.67 4.48 -17.59
N ALA A 261 16.27 3.74 -16.66
CA ALA A 261 16.85 2.43 -16.97
C ALA A 261 16.52 1.42 -15.87
N PHE A 262 16.45 0.16 -16.28
CA PHE A 262 16.20 -0.98 -15.39
C PHE A 262 17.19 -2.10 -15.69
N GLY A 263 17.62 -2.80 -14.65
CA GLY A 263 18.52 -3.93 -14.78
C GLY A 263 18.80 -4.62 -13.45
N PHE A 264 19.89 -5.35 -13.35
CA PHE A 264 20.25 -6.16 -12.18
C PHE A 264 21.73 -6.09 -11.87
N VAL A 265 22.08 -6.18 -10.57
CA VAL A 265 23.41 -6.53 -10.10
C VAL A 265 23.27 -7.84 -9.32
N GLY A 266 23.81 -8.93 -9.86
CA GLY A 266 23.46 -10.28 -9.43
C GLY A 266 21.96 -10.54 -9.63
N SER A 267 21.26 -10.89 -8.56
CA SER A 267 19.79 -11.06 -8.55
C SER A 267 19.03 -9.79 -8.11
N ARG A 268 19.74 -8.76 -7.67
CA ARG A 268 19.12 -7.54 -7.13
C ARG A 268 18.68 -6.60 -8.25
N PRO A 269 17.43 -6.22 -8.34
CA PRO A 269 16.96 -5.24 -9.31
C PRO A 269 17.52 -3.84 -9.01
N VAL A 270 17.82 -3.13 -10.10
CA VAL A 270 18.33 -1.78 -10.10
C VAL A 270 17.41 -0.92 -10.97
N LEU A 271 16.87 0.15 -10.39
CA LEU A 271 16.08 1.15 -11.12
C LEU A 271 16.81 2.49 -11.10
N LEU A 272 17.15 3.01 -12.28
CA LEU A 272 17.80 4.31 -12.43
C LEU A 272 16.76 5.33 -12.87
N LEU A 273 16.54 6.34 -12.03
CA LEU A 273 15.57 7.41 -12.24
C LEU A 273 16.26 8.65 -12.83
N PRO A 274 15.57 9.41 -13.70
CA PRO A 274 16.08 10.69 -14.16
C PRO A 274 16.33 11.69 -13.02
N GLY A 275 17.18 12.68 -13.25
CA GLY A 275 17.48 13.70 -12.24
C GLY A 275 16.45 14.85 -12.14
N ARG A 276 15.51 14.98 -13.06
CA ARG A 276 14.40 15.94 -12.98
C ARG A 276 13.31 15.41 -12.06
N LEU A 277 12.76 16.25 -11.21
CA LEU A 277 11.75 15.86 -10.22
C LEU A 277 10.51 15.22 -10.84
N ASP A 278 9.96 15.86 -11.89
CA ASP A 278 8.78 15.36 -12.60
C ASP A 278 9.03 13.99 -13.23
N ALA A 279 10.18 13.81 -13.86
CA ALA A 279 10.55 12.56 -14.51
C ALA A 279 10.89 11.45 -13.49
N ALA A 280 11.59 11.79 -12.41
CA ALA A 280 11.85 10.85 -11.32
C ALA A 280 10.54 10.37 -10.69
N LEU A 281 9.61 11.31 -10.42
CA LEU A 281 8.30 10.98 -9.87
C LEU A 281 7.47 10.11 -10.82
N ALA A 282 7.39 10.45 -12.11
CA ALA A 282 6.63 9.66 -13.08
C ALA A 282 7.16 8.21 -13.18
N VAL A 283 8.49 8.04 -13.25
CA VAL A 283 9.11 6.71 -13.26
C VAL A 283 8.87 5.97 -11.95
N TRP A 284 8.96 6.68 -10.83
CA TRP A 284 8.64 6.11 -9.51
C TRP A 284 7.20 5.59 -9.42
N LEU A 285 6.22 6.43 -9.81
CA LEU A 285 4.80 6.08 -9.75
C LEU A 285 4.46 4.84 -10.59
N VAL A 286 5.09 4.69 -11.76
CA VAL A 286 4.75 3.61 -12.69
C VAL A 286 5.64 2.38 -12.49
N LEU A 287 6.96 2.55 -12.40
CA LEU A 287 7.91 1.44 -12.30
C LEU A 287 8.37 1.17 -10.88
N GLY A 288 8.66 2.23 -10.11
CA GLY A 288 9.16 2.08 -8.74
C GLY A 288 8.16 1.41 -7.82
N ARG A 289 6.90 1.84 -7.85
CA ARG A 289 5.80 1.20 -7.09
C ARG A 289 5.59 -0.24 -7.53
N ARG A 290 5.60 -0.50 -8.86
CA ARG A 290 5.50 -1.88 -9.38
C ARG A 290 6.64 -2.77 -8.90
N LEU A 291 7.86 -2.27 -8.93
CA LEU A 291 9.03 -2.96 -8.42
C LEU A 291 8.90 -3.32 -6.94
N LEU A 292 8.49 -2.36 -6.11
CA LEU A 292 8.26 -2.61 -4.68
C LEU A 292 7.10 -3.58 -4.41
N ALA A 293 6.02 -3.49 -5.18
CA ALA A 293 4.91 -4.44 -5.09
C ALA A 293 5.38 -5.87 -5.38
N ARG A 294 6.22 -6.06 -6.40
CA ARG A 294 6.83 -7.36 -6.70
C ARG A 294 7.75 -7.85 -5.57
N LEU A 295 8.65 -7.01 -5.10
CA LEU A 295 9.58 -7.35 -4.00
C LEU A 295 8.85 -7.68 -2.70
N SER A 296 7.77 -6.98 -2.38
CA SER A 296 6.98 -7.27 -1.19
C SER A 296 5.98 -8.41 -1.38
N GLY A 297 5.73 -8.84 -2.62
CA GLY A 297 4.68 -9.79 -2.92
C GLY A 297 3.27 -9.23 -2.67
N CYS A 298 3.09 -7.91 -2.82
CA CYS A 298 1.80 -7.24 -2.67
C CYS A 298 0.87 -7.66 -3.81
N GLY A 299 -0.27 -8.23 -3.46
CA GLY A 299 -1.34 -8.60 -4.39
C GLY A 299 -2.48 -7.59 -4.45
N GLU A 300 -2.44 -6.54 -3.64
CA GLU A 300 -3.48 -5.51 -3.61
C GLU A 300 -3.27 -4.51 -4.74
N GLU A 301 -4.36 -4.14 -5.42
CA GLU A 301 -4.35 -3.05 -6.38
C GLU A 301 -4.20 -1.70 -5.67
N GLU A 302 -3.50 -0.75 -6.33
CA GLU A 302 -3.43 0.61 -5.82
C GLU A 302 -4.83 1.26 -5.83
N PRO A 303 -5.15 2.08 -4.81
CA PRO A 303 -6.39 2.83 -4.82
C PRO A 303 -6.50 3.69 -6.07
N ALA A 304 -7.63 3.63 -6.74
CA ALA A 304 -7.90 4.44 -7.91
C ALA A 304 -9.37 4.90 -7.88
N GLY A 305 -9.58 6.13 -8.31
CA GLY A 305 -10.90 6.72 -8.48
C GLY A 305 -11.22 6.93 -9.96
N LYS A 306 -12.49 7.16 -10.28
CA LYS A 306 -12.92 7.58 -11.61
C LYS A 306 -13.42 9.00 -11.55
N ALA A 307 -13.10 9.79 -12.56
CA ALA A 307 -13.65 11.14 -12.74
C ALA A 307 -13.73 11.51 -14.21
N THR A 308 -14.53 12.52 -14.49
CA THR A 308 -14.68 13.09 -15.83
C THR A 308 -13.64 14.16 -16.07
N LEU A 309 -12.97 14.15 -17.21
CA LEU A 309 -12.01 15.20 -17.59
C LEU A 309 -12.72 16.53 -17.87
N ALA A 310 -12.23 17.58 -17.22
CA ALA A 310 -12.75 18.95 -17.42
C ALA A 310 -12.37 19.54 -18.80
N ARG A 311 -11.23 19.11 -19.37
CA ARG A 311 -10.72 19.57 -20.66
C ARG A 311 -9.90 18.49 -21.38
N LYS A 312 -9.68 18.70 -22.68
CA LYS A 312 -8.90 17.77 -23.52
C LYS A 312 -7.48 17.55 -22.95
N VAL A 313 -7.05 16.32 -23.00
CA VAL A 313 -5.64 15.89 -22.88
C VAL A 313 -5.18 15.46 -24.27
N ALA A 314 -4.04 15.95 -24.73
CA ALA A 314 -3.38 15.46 -25.94
C ALA A 314 -2.06 14.81 -25.55
N SER A 315 -1.77 13.65 -26.10
CA SER A 315 -0.53 12.90 -25.90
C SER A 315 0.01 12.40 -27.24
N SER A 316 1.25 11.90 -27.24
CA SER A 316 1.91 11.39 -28.44
C SER A 316 1.78 9.87 -28.52
N LEU A 317 1.36 9.34 -29.66
CA LEU A 317 1.38 7.89 -29.90
C LEU A 317 2.78 7.32 -29.69
N GLY A 318 2.82 6.14 -29.09
CA GLY A 318 4.06 5.44 -28.79
C GLY A 318 4.70 5.81 -27.44
N LEU A 319 4.13 6.80 -26.72
CA LEU A 319 4.57 7.19 -25.37
C LEU A 319 3.40 7.09 -24.39
N ALA A 320 3.56 6.34 -23.32
CA ALA A 320 2.68 6.48 -22.17
C ALA A 320 3.00 7.78 -21.44
N GLU A 321 2.00 8.50 -20.94
CA GLU A 321 2.21 9.82 -20.33
C GLU A 321 1.55 9.94 -18.96
N VAL A 322 2.34 10.34 -17.95
CA VAL A 322 1.85 10.68 -16.62
C VAL A 322 1.43 12.14 -16.59
N ILE A 323 0.15 12.37 -16.40
CA ILE A 323 -0.46 13.72 -16.42
C ILE A 323 -0.99 14.04 -15.02
N PRO A 324 -0.48 15.09 -14.37
CA PRO A 324 -1.01 15.56 -13.11
C PRO A 324 -2.40 16.18 -13.30
N VAL A 325 -3.31 15.87 -12.38
CA VAL A 325 -4.67 16.40 -12.40
C VAL A 325 -5.01 17.04 -11.06
N ARG A 326 -5.86 18.08 -11.12
CA ARG A 326 -6.47 18.72 -9.97
C ARG A 326 -7.96 18.44 -9.98
N MET A 327 -8.52 18.10 -8.85
CA MET A 327 -9.96 17.86 -8.70
C MET A 327 -10.69 19.18 -8.47
N ARG A 328 -11.63 19.53 -9.35
CA ARG A 328 -12.50 20.69 -9.18
C ARG A 328 -13.95 20.34 -9.50
N ALA A 329 -14.85 20.62 -8.57
CA ALA A 329 -16.29 20.38 -8.72
C ALA A 329 -16.61 18.94 -9.22
N GLY A 330 -15.86 17.92 -8.77
CA GLY A 330 -16.06 16.53 -9.16
C GLY A 330 -15.43 16.13 -10.50
N ALA A 331 -14.79 17.06 -11.22
CA ALA A 331 -14.09 16.79 -12.47
C ALA A 331 -12.56 16.85 -12.29
N ALA A 332 -11.83 16.09 -13.10
CA ALA A 332 -10.38 16.09 -13.17
C ALA A 332 -9.90 17.16 -14.18
N GLU A 333 -9.21 18.18 -13.71
CA GLU A 333 -8.58 19.19 -14.53
C GLU A 333 -7.12 18.82 -14.78
N PRO A 334 -6.69 18.46 -16.01
CA PRO A 334 -5.29 18.27 -16.34
C PRO A 334 -4.53 19.59 -16.23
N ILE A 335 -3.41 19.62 -15.52
CA ILE A 335 -2.69 20.87 -15.23
C ILE A 335 -1.32 20.99 -15.91
N ALA A 336 -0.78 19.91 -16.43
CA ALA A 336 0.44 19.91 -17.25
C ALA A 336 0.47 18.68 -18.16
N SER A 337 1.31 18.72 -19.23
CA SER A 337 1.58 17.61 -20.15
C SER A 337 3.01 17.76 -20.68
N GLY A 338 3.68 16.66 -20.93
CA GLY A 338 5.08 16.60 -21.35
C GLY A 338 6.05 16.98 -20.24
N TYR A 339 6.33 18.26 -20.07
CA TYR A 339 7.07 18.81 -18.93
C TYR A 339 6.11 19.22 -17.81
N VAL A 340 6.37 18.75 -16.59
CA VAL A 340 5.54 19.07 -15.42
C VAL A 340 6.28 20.06 -14.50
N PRO A 341 5.90 21.36 -14.51
CA PRO A 341 6.55 22.35 -13.64
C PRO A 341 6.21 22.13 -12.16
N PHE A 342 7.05 22.62 -11.26
CA PHE A 342 6.84 22.50 -9.81
C PHE A 342 5.48 23.05 -9.36
N SER A 343 5.02 24.14 -9.99
CA SER A 343 3.71 24.70 -9.68
C SER A 343 2.55 23.76 -10.02
N ALA A 344 2.69 22.91 -11.04
CA ALA A 344 1.70 21.89 -11.37
C ALA A 344 1.79 20.72 -10.38
N LEU A 345 3.00 20.23 -10.07
CA LEU A 345 3.17 19.18 -9.05
C LEU A 345 2.58 19.59 -7.70
N ALA A 346 2.84 20.84 -7.28
CA ALA A 346 2.34 21.36 -6.01
C ALA A 346 0.81 21.54 -5.93
N GLN A 347 0.12 21.60 -7.07
CA GLN A 347 -1.33 21.79 -7.15
C GLN A 347 -2.12 20.53 -7.54
N ALA A 348 -1.43 19.45 -7.85
CA ALA A 348 -2.06 18.23 -8.29
C ALA A 348 -2.61 17.43 -7.09
N ASP A 349 -3.83 16.95 -7.21
CA ASP A 349 -4.48 16.06 -6.25
C ASP A 349 -4.22 14.58 -6.60
N GLY A 350 -3.79 14.30 -7.83
CA GLY A 350 -3.48 12.98 -8.33
C GLY A 350 -2.97 13.02 -9.76
N TRP A 351 -2.94 11.87 -10.41
CA TRP A 351 -2.45 11.73 -11.78
C TRP A 351 -3.26 10.70 -12.56
N ILE A 352 -3.22 10.85 -13.88
CA ILE A 352 -3.74 9.87 -14.84
C ILE A 352 -2.60 9.35 -15.70
N LEU A 353 -2.72 8.11 -16.17
CA LEU A 353 -1.85 7.55 -17.20
C LEU A 353 -2.58 7.56 -18.53
N VAL A 354 -2.04 8.25 -19.52
CA VAL A 354 -2.45 8.09 -20.92
C VAL A 354 -1.64 6.95 -21.50
N PRO A 355 -2.27 5.88 -22.01
CA PRO A 355 -1.54 4.75 -22.57
C PRO A 355 -0.88 5.10 -23.91
N ALA A 356 0.15 4.36 -24.29
CA ALA A 356 0.97 4.64 -25.48
C ALA A 356 0.22 4.48 -26.83
N ASP A 357 -0.89 3.78 -26.85
CA ASP A 357 -1.76 3.61 -28.02
C ASP A 357 -2.86 4.68 -28.15
N SER A 358 -2.85 5.70 -27.28
CA SER A 358 -3.83 6.79 -27.25
C SER A 358 -3.21 8.15 -27.57
N GLU A 359 -3.89 8.94 -28.41
CA GLU A 359 -3.56 10.36 -28.62
C GLU A 359 -4.10 11.28 -27.49
N GLY A 360 -4.59 10.68 -26.38
CA GLY A 360 -5.16 11.40 -25.24
C GLY A 360 -6.67 11.21 -25.12
N TYR A 361 -7.32 12.13 -24.43
CA TYR A 361 -8.74 12.05 -24.10
C TYR A 361 -9.48 13.34 -24.40
N PRO A 362 -10.71 13.27 -24.94
CA PRO A 362 -11.55 14.47 -25.13
C PRO A 362 -12.07 14.99 -23.77
N PRO A 363 -12.55 16.25 -23.72
CA PRO A 363 -13.32 16.73 -22.58
C PRO A 363 -14.53 15.82 -22.33
N GLY A 364 -14.86 15.56 -21.08
CA GLY A 364 -15.96 14.67 -20.69
C GLY A 364 -15.63 13.19 -20.69
N ALA A 365 -14.43 12.76 -21.10
CA ALA A 365 -14.01 11.37 -20.99
C ALA A 365 -13.88 10.93 -19.52
N GLU A 366 -14.32 9.72 -19.21
CA GLU A 366 -14.05 9.08 -17.91
C GLU A 366 -12.59 8.60 -17.89
N VAL A 367 -11.86 8.95 -16.84
CA VAL A 367 -10.47 8.54 -16.63
C VAL A 367 -10.26 7.99 -15.23
N VAL A 368 -9.26 7.13 -15.09
CA VAL A 368 -8.83 6.57 -13.82
C VAL A 368 -7.81 7.50 -13.18
N ILE A 369 -8.15 8.04 -12.02
CA ILE A 369 -7.27 8.90 -11.23
C ILE A 369 -6.60 8.08 -10.15
N ARG A 370 -5.29 8.21 -10.06
CA ARG A 370 -4.47 7.60 -9.02
C ARG A 370 -3.99 8.69 -8.06
N PRO A 371 -3.98 8.46 -6.74
CA PRO A 371 -3.42 9.41 -5.79
C PRO A 371 -1.90 9.50 -5.95
N TRP A 372 -1.31 10.59 -5.50
CA TRP A 372 0.15 10.72 -5.43
C TRP A 372 0.74 9.76 -4.39
N SER A 373 0.08 9.58 -3.25
CA SER A 373 0.51 8.75 -2.11
C SER A 373 -0.69 8.03 -1.48
#